data_5e2895695d1e080344656a5607da73ad
#
_entry.id   5e2895695d1e080344656a5607da73ad
#
_cell.length_a   1.000
_cell.length_b   1.000
_cell.length_c   1.000
_cell.angle_alpha   90.00
_cell.angle_beta   90.00
_cell.angle_gamma   90.00
#
_symmetry.space_group_name_H-M   'P 1'
#
loop_
_entity.id
_entity.type
_entity.pdbx_description
1 polymer ?
#
loop_
_entity_poly.entity_id
_entity_poly.type
_entity_poly.pdbx_seq_one_letter_code
_entity_poly.pdbx_strand_id
1 'polypeptide(L)'
;NNPANTLKRSPIRQREKLIPSREQFHELIQAIRISDGRKDSQAKAKNGADFVELLAYSGCRKKEASSLRWRDVNFGKNQFLVTGGETGTKNKRHRTVPMISQMRGLLKRIKPENVNPNDRIVPIDSAKKALDTACRRLKYQRYTHHSFRHLFATQAIESGVDIPTVAKWMGHVDGGALLMKTYG
;
A
#
# COMPACT_ATOMS: atom_id res chain seq x y z
N ASN A 1 -20.17 37.99 -12.37
CA ASN A 1 -20.84 37.03 -11.45
C ASN A 1 -20.73 35.65 -12.04
N ASN A 2 -20.02 34.74 -11.34
CA ASN A 2 -19.92 33.34 -11.76
C ASN A 2 -21.13 32.57 -11.21
N PRO A 3 -22.03 32.03 -12.07
CA PRO A 3 -23.22 31.30 -11.62
C PRO A 3 -22.91 30.02 -10.83
N ALA A 4 -21.66 29.53 -10.91
CA ALA A 4 -21.21 28.36 -10.13
C ALA A 4 -21.12 28.65 -8.60
N ASN A 5 -21.09 29.91 -8.17
CA ASN A 5 -21.03 30.25 -6.75
C ASN A 5 -22.32 29.96 -5.99
N THR A 6 -23.42 29.74 -6.69
CA THR A 6 -24.74 29.39 -6.09
C THR A 6 -24.95 27.89 -5.93
N LEU A 7 -24.06 27.05 -6.50
CA LEU A 7 -24.19 25.59 -6.39
C LEU A 7 -23.75 25.11 -5.00
N LYS A 8 -24.73 24.71 -4.18
CA LYS A 8 -24.46 24.02 -2.92
C LYS A 8 -23.86 22.63 -3.23
N ARG A 9 -22.67 22.34 -2.67
CA ARG A 9 -22.10 21.00 -2.75
C ARG A 9 -23.04 20.00 -2.10
N SER A 10 -23.44 18.96 -2.83
CA SER A 10 -24.18 17.85 -2.24
C SER A 10 -23.38 17.22 -1.12
N PRO A 11 -24.02 16.84 0.02
CA PRO A 11 -23.34 16.17 1.11
C PRO A 11 -22.70 14.87 0.59
N ILE A 12 -21.38 14.77 0.70
CA ILE A 12 -20.66 13.55 0.34
C ILE A 12 -20.96 12.50 1.41
N ARG A 13 -21.78 11.50 1.09
CA ARG A 13 -21.93 10.33 1.94
C ARG A 13 -20.55 9.68 2.12
N GLN A 14 -20.06 9.65 3.36
CA GLN A 14 -18.84 8.89 3.66
C GLN A 14 -19.15 7.42 3.41
N ARG A 15 -18.49 6.86 2.38
CA ARG A 15 -18.53 5.41 2.15
C ARG A 15 -17.69 4.75 3.22
N GLU A 16 -18.21 3.71 3.86
CA GLU A 16 -17.42 2.86 4.73
C GLU A 16 -16.16 2.40 4.00
N LYS A 17 -15.04 2.53 4.70
CA LYS A 17 -13.75 2.12 4.15
C LYS A 17 -13.66 0.59 4.25
N LEU A 18 -13.68 -0.06 3.11
CA LEU A 18 -13.52 -1.49 3.02
C LEU A 18 -12.06 -1.86 3.31
N ILE A 19 -11.82 -2.44 4.47
CA ILE A 19 -10.53 -2.94 4.94
C ILE A 19 -10.69 -4.45 5.15
N PRO A 20 -9.82 -5.30 4.56
CA PRO A 20 -9.90 -6.74 4.80
C PRO A 20 -9.49 -7.06 6.23
N SER A 21 -10.09 -8.10 6.83
CA SER A 21 -9.56 -8.70 8.06
C SER A 21 -8.18 -9.31 7.81
N ARG A 22 -7.48 -9.74 8.86
CA ARG A 22 -6.18 -10.43 8.72
C ARG A 22 -6.31 -11.73 7.95
N GLU A 23 -7.36 -12.49 8.22
CA GLU A 23 -7.69 -13.75 7.55
C GLU A 23 -8.00 -13.51 6.07
N GLN A 24 -8.90 -12.55 5.79
CA GLN A 24 -9.25 -12.16 4.43
C GLN A 24 -8.04 -11.66 3.63
N PHE A 25 -7.14 -10.89 4.28
CA PHE A 25 -5.91 -10.45 3.64
C PHE A 25 -5.01 -11.64 3.27
N HIS A 26 -4.83 -12.59 4.19
CA HIS A 26 -4.05 -13.81 3.93
C HIS A 26 -4.63 -14.62 2.77
N GLU A 27 -5.94 -14.87 2.77
CA GLU A 27 -6.64 -15.59 1.71
C GLU A 27 -6.54 -14.86 0.36
N LEU A 28 -6.64 -13.53 0.34
CA LEU A 28 -6.43 -12.72 -0.88
C LEU A 28 -5.01 -12.91 -1.45
N ILE A 29 -3.99 -12.87 -0.61
CA ILE A 29 -2.60 -13.07 -1.04
C ILE A 29 -2.43 -14.48 -1.63
N GLN A 30 -2.97 -15.51 -0.99
CA GLN A 30 -2.94 -16.89 -1.51
C GLN A 30 -3.70 -17.00 -2.84
N ALA A 31 -4.89 -16.41 -2.94
CA ALA A 31 -5.68 -16.44 -4.16
C ALA A 31 -5.01 -15.73 -5.33
N ILE A 32 -4.25 -14.65 -5.07
CA ILE A 32 -3.46 -13.95 -6.10
C ILE A 32 -2.27 -14.79 -6.53
N ARG A 33 -1.62 -15.53 -5.63
CA ARG A 33 -0.44 -16.36 -5.95
C ARG A 33 -0.79 -17.59 -6.80
N ILE A 34 -2.04 -18.03 -6.80
CA ILE A 34 -2.49 -19.15 -7.64
C ILE A 34 -2.52 -18.69 -9.10
N SER A 35 -1.73 -19.33 -9.95
CA SER A 35 -1.70 -19.10 -11.39
C SER A 35 -2.11 -20.35 -12.17
N ASP A 36 -2.42 -20.17 -13.44
CA ASP A 36 -2.82 -21.24 -14.38
C ASP A 36 -1.65 -22.11 -14.87
N GLY A 37 -0.49 -22.03 -14.24
CA GLY A 37 0.68 -22.87 -14.53
C GLY A 37 1.64 -22.32 -15.61
N ARG A 38 1.25 -21.33 -16.40
CA ARG A 38 2.16 -20.69 -17.38
C ARG A 38 3.21 -19.84 -16.68
N LYS A 39 4.49 -19.91 -17.09
CA LYS A 39 5.60 -19.14 -16.47
C LYS A 39 5.30 -17.64 -16.34
N ASP A 40 4.77 -17.01 -17.39
CA ASP A 40 4.42 -15.60 -17.38
C ASP A 40 3.27 -15.29 -16.41
N SER A 41 2.31 -16.18 -16.29
CA SER A 41 1.22 -16.06 -15.30
C SER A 41 1.73 -16.21 -13.88
N GLN A 42 2.68 -17.11 -13.64
CA GLN A 42 3.32 -17.28 -12.33
C GLN A 42 4.07 -16.02 -11.90
N ALA A 43 4.88 -15.43 -12.79
CA ALA A 43 5.59 -14.19 -12.50
C ALA A 43 4.63 -13.01 -12.23
N LYS A 44 3.56 -12.88 -13.02
CA LYS A 44 2.52 -11.87 -12.81
C LYS A 44 1.78 -12.07 -11.49
N ALA A 45 1.42 -13.31 -11.14
CA ALA A 45 0.77 -13.68 -9.89
C ALA A 45 1.66 -13.36 -8.69
N LYS A 46 2.94 -13.78 -8.74
CA LYS A 46 3.94 -13.47 -7.72
C LYS A 46 4.07 -11.95 -7.51
N ASN A 47 4.34 -11.20 -8.58
CA ASN A 47 4.51 -9.75 -8.50
C ASN A 47 3.21 -9.06 -8.02
N GLY A 48 2.04 -9.55 -8.42
CA GLY A 48 0.75 -9.04 -7.96
C GLY A 48 0.57 -9.19 -6.44
N ALA A 49 0.85 -10.36 -5.90
CA ALA A 49 0.79 -10.64 -4.46
C ALA A 49 1.83 -9.81 -3.69
N ASP A 50 3.09 -9.82 -4.15
CA ASP A 50 4.19 -9.08 -3.51
C ASP A 50 3.90 -7.56 -3.49
N PHE A 51 3.24 -7.02 -4.53
CA PHE A 51 2.83 -5.61 -4.57
C PHE A 51 1.70 -5.28 -3.58
N VAL A 52 0.75 -6.19 -3.41
CA VAL A 52 -0.33 -6.03 -2.42
C VAL A 52 0.22 -6.09 -1.00
N GLU A 53 1.12 -7.04 -0.71
CA GLU A 53 1.82 -7.11 0.57
C GLU A 53 2.67 -5.85 0.81
N LEU A 54 3.39 -5.36 -0.21
CA LEU A 54 4.15 -4.11 -0.12
C LEU A 54 3.28 -2.93 0.29
N LEU A 55 2.10 -2.79 -0.31
CA LEU A 55 1.14 -1.73 0.06
C LEU A 55 0.63 -1.87 1.50
N ALA A 56 0.29 -3.10 1.91
CA ALA A 56 -0.23 -3.39 3.24
C ALA A 56 0.82 -3.19 4.35
N TYR A 57 2.10 -3.39 4.05
CA TYR A 57 3.17 -3.32 5.04
C TYR A 57 3.97 -2.01 5.01
N SER A 58 3.75 -1.15 4.02
CA SER A 58 4.44 0.14 3.89
C SER A 58 3.55 1.35 4.14
N GLY A 59 2.24 1.21 4.02
CA GLY A 59 1.31 2.34 4.03
C GLY A 59 1.51 3.33 2.88
N CYS A 60 2.27 2.98 1.84
CA CYS A 60 2.52 3.82 0.68
C CYS A 60 1.28 4.01 -0.19
N ARG A 61 1.22 5.14 -0.89
CA ARG A 61 0.29 5.29 -2.03
C ARG A 61 0.74 4.38 -3.18
N LYS A 62 -0.19 3.97 -4.05
CA LYS A 62 0.10 3.08 -5.18
C LYS A 62 1.33 3.53 -6.00
N LYS A 63 1.39 4.81 -6.38
CA LYS A 63 2.52 5.38 -7.14
C LYS A 63 3.82 5.39 -6.34
N GLU A 64 3.76 5.64 -5.04
CA GLU A 64 4.93 5.58 -4.17
C GLU A 64 5.46 4.15 -4.07
N ALA A 65 4.58 3.17 -3.85
CA ALA A 65 4.96 1.76 -3.77
C ALA A 65 5.57 1.23 -5.07
N SER A 66 4.99 1.60 -6.24
CA SER A 66 5.52 1.18 -7.54
C SER A 66 6.86 1.82 -7.89
N SER A 67 7.23 2.93 -7.24
CA SER A 67 8.50 3.62 -7.47
C SER A 67 9.60 3.27 -6.46
N LEU A 68 9.29 2.52 -5.39
CA LEU A 68 10.29 2.10 -4.40
C LEU A 68 11.37 1.23 -5.05
N ARG A 69 12.62 1.56 -4.75
CA ARG A 69 13.81 0.88 -5.26
C ARG A 69 14.61 0.25 -4.12
N TRP A 70 15.48 -0.69 -4.42
CA TRP A 70 16.31 -1.34 -3.41
C TRP A 70 17.24 -0.37 -2.67
N ARG A 71 17.69 0.69 -3.33
CA ARG A 71 18.48 1.76 -2.69
C ARG A 71 17.73 2.52 -1.59
N ASP A 72 16.40 2.49 -1.63
CA ASP A 72 15.56 3.17 -0.64
C ASP A 72 15.42 2.35 0.65
N VAL A 73 15.88 1.09 0.66
CA VAL A 73 15.75 0.16 1.80
C VAL A 73 17.04 0.11 2.62
N ASN A 74 16.93 0.38 3.90
CA ASN A 74 18.03 0.25 4.85
C ASN A 74 17.72 -0.84 5.87
N PHE A 75 18.24 -2.04 5.65
CA PHE A 75 18.05 -3.18 6.54
C PHE A 75 18.74 -2.99 7.90
N GLY A 76 19.88 -2.27 7.96
CA GLY A 76 20.62 -2.01 9.18
C GLY A 76 19.87 -1.09 10.13
N LYS A 77 19.29 -0.01 9.60
CA LYS A 77 18.45 0.94 10.35
C LYS A 77 16.99 0.51 10.48
N ASN A 78 16.62 -0.64 9.92
CA ASN A 78 15.25 -1.16 9.88
C ASN A 78 14.21 -0.16 9.37
N GLN A 79 14.50 0.54 8.26
CA GLN A 79 13.66 1.58 7.69
C GLN A 79 13.80 1.65 6.18
N PHE A 80 12.83 2.31 5.52
CA PHE A 80 12.90 2.64 4.10
C PHE A 80 12.49 4.09 3.85
N LEU A 81 13.01 4.66 2.76
CA LEU A 81 12.77 6.03 2.35
C LEU A 81 11.72 6.08 1.24
N VAL A 82 10.67 6.85 1.41
CA VAL A 82 9.65 7.07 0.39
C VAL A 82 9.93 8.40 -0.30
N THR A 83 10.46 8.33 -1.51
CA THR A 83 10.81 9.50 -2.34
C THR A 83 9.75 9.81 -3.39
N GLY A 84 8.93 8.80 -3.75
CA GLY A 84 7.98 8.87 -4.85
C GLY A 84 8.62 8.75 -6.24
N GLY A 85 9.89 8.30 -6.30
CA GLY A 85 10.65 8.14 -7.53
C GLY A 85 10.86 9.47 -8.27
N GLU A 86 10.92 9.42 -9.60
CA GLU A 86 11.15 10.61 -10.46
C GLU A 86 10.00 11.61 -10.40
N THR A 87 8.76 11.14 -10.19
CA THR A 87 7.58 12.00 -10.09
C THR A 87 7.41 12.63 -8.70
N GLY A 88 8.22 12.20 -7.72
CA GLY A 88 8.11 12.63 -6.33
C GLY A 88 6.87 12.12 -5.61
N THR A 89 6.71 12.49 -4.35
CA THR A 89 5.50 12.23 -3.57
C THR A 89 4.42 13.27 -3.90
N LYS A 90 3.14 12.94 -3.67
CA LYS A 90 2.02 13.89 -3.87
C LYS A 90 2.26 15.25 -3.19
N ASN A 91 2.95 15.24 -2.06
CA ASN A 91 3.22 16.44 -1.25
C ASN A 91 4.67 16.94 -1.41
N LYS A 92 5.43 16.45 -2.39
CA LYS A 92 6.83 16.78 -2.65
C LYS A 92 7.76 16.64 -1.43
N ARG A 93 7.39 15.82 -0.45
CA ARG A 93 8.17 15.57 0.78
C ARG A 93 8.58 14.11 0.83
N HIS A 94 9.85 13.89 1.05
CA HIS A 94 10.38 12.56 1.36
C HIS A 94 10.05 12.21 2.81
N ARG A 95 9.92 10.92 3.10
CA ARG A 95 9.69 10.46 4.47
C ARG A 95 10.34 9.10 4.71
N THR A 96 10.83 8.92 5.90
CA THR A 96 11.33 7.63 6.36
C THR A 96 10.21 6.90 7.10
N VAL A 97 10.05 5.62 6.78
CA VAL A 97 9.07 4.74 7.41
C VAL A 97 9.82 3.55 8.02
N PRO A 98 9.58 3.19 9.30
CA PRO A 98 10.17 2.01 9.89
C PRO A 98 9.64 0.75 9.21
N MET A 99 10.47 -0.29 9.11
CA MET A 99 10.05 -1.59 8.61
C MET A 99 9.44 -2.40 9.75
N ILE A 100 8.16 -2.68 9.68
CA ILE A 100 7.53 -3.70 10.51
C ILE A 100 8.06 -5.09 10.13
N SER A 101 7.92 -6.07 11.02
CA SER A 101 8.45 -7.44 10.81
C SER A 101 7.97 -8.06 9.49
N GLN A 102 6.71 -7.87 9.14
CA GLN A 102 6.11 -8.35 7.89
C GLN A 102 6.76 -7.72 6.66
N MET A 103 7.02 -6.40 6.67
CA MET A 103 7.72 -5.71 5.59
C MET A 103 9.14 -6.24 5.44
N ARG A 104 9.86 -6.40 6.54
CA ARG A 104 11.21 -6.97 6.54
C ARG A 104 11.23 -8.39 5.98
N GLY A 105 10.26 -9.22 6.37
CA GLY A 105 10.07 -10.59 5.87
C GLY A 105 9.79 -10.62 4.37
N LEU A 106 8.87 -9.78 3.88
CA LEU A 106 8.59 -9.62 2.46
C LEU A 106 9.86 -9.27 1.69
N LEU A 107 10.56 -8.21 2.10
CA LEU A 107 11.76 -7.73 1.40
C LEU A 107 12.87 -8.78 1.36
N LYS A 108 13.11 -9.52 2.46
CA LYS A 108 14.06 -10.63 2.48
C LYS A 108 13.68 -11.74 1.50
N ARG A 109 12.39 -12.09 1.43
CA ARG A 109 11.87 -13.16 0.56
C ARG A 109 11.99 -12.84 -0.93
N ILE A 110 11.77 -11.56 -1.31
CA ILE A 110 11.76 -11.16 -2.72
C ILE A 110 13.08 -10.57 -3.19
N LYS A 111 14.04 -10.37 -2.29
CA LYS A 111 15.34 -9.80 -2.62
C LYS A 111 16.10 -10.74 -3.56
N PRO A 112 16.52 -10.27 -4.77
CA PRO A 112 17.36 -11.07 -5.63
C PRO A 112 18.76 -11.27 -5.02
N GLU A 113 19.47 -12.31 -5.45
CA GLU A 113 20.87 -12.55 -5.03
C GLU A 113 21.76 -11.38 -5.47
N ASN A 114 21.65 -10.97 -6.74
CA ASN A 114 22.36 -9.83 -7.30
C ASN A 114 21.42 -8.62 -7.38
N VAL A 115 21.42 -7.79 -6.32
CA VAL A 115 20.56 -6.59 -6.23
C VAL A 115 21.21 -5.44 -6.99
N ASN A 116 20.53 -4.93 -8.01
CA ASN A 116 20.82 -3.58 -8.51
C ASN A 116 20.07 -2.57 -7.64
N PRO A 117 20.78 -1.62 -6.97
CA PRO A 117 20.14 -0.63 -6.11
C PRO A 117 19.06 0.21 -6.82
N ASN A 118 19.17 0.36 -8.12
CA ASN A 118 18.22 1.14 -8.93
C ASN A 118 16.98 0.34 -9.36
N ASP A 119 16.98 -0.97 -9.19
CA ASP A 119 15.80 -1.78 -9.54
C ASP A 119 14.65 -1.53 -8.59
N ARG A 120 13.44 -1.58 -9.14
CA ARG A 120 12.21 -1.52 -8.33
C ARG A 120 12.10 -2.76 -7.46
N ILE A 121 11.62 -2.58 -6.23
CA ILE A 121 11.36 -3.69 -5.30
C ILE A 121 10.36 -4.68 -5.90
N VAL A 122 9.28 -4.17 -6.49
CA VAL A 122 8.31 -4.97 -7.26
C VAL A 122 8.11 -4.31 -8.62
N PRO A 123 8.39 -5.01 -9.75
CA PRO A 123 8.46 -4.41 -11.08
C PRO A 123 7.08 -4.25 -11.76
N ILE A 124 6.05 -3.85 -11.02
CA ILE A 124 4.71 -3.56 -11.56
C ILE A 124 4.16 -2.23 -11.03
N ASP A 125 3.24 -1.65 -11.77
CA ASP A 125 2.59 -0.39 -11.40
C ASP A 125 1.23 -0.59 -10.72
N SER A 126 0.66 -1.79 -10.82
CA SER A 126 -0.67 -2.07 -10.33
C SER A 126 -0.98 -3.56 -10.23
N ALA A 127 -1.57 -3.96 -9.12
CA ALA A 127 -2.12 -5.30 -8.91
C ALA A 127 -3.65 -5.35 -9.12
N LYS A 128 -4.27 -4.33 -9.76
CA LYS A 128 -5.73 -4.20 -9.86
C LYS A 128 -6.40 -5.45 -10.44
N LYS A 129 -5.90 -5.96 -11.59
CA LYS A 129 -6.48 -7.16 -12.23
C LYS A 129 -6.40 -8.39 -11.34
N ALA A 130 -5.26 -8.59 -10.67
CA ALA A 130 -5.05 -9.71 -9.76
C ALA A 130 -6.00 -9.62 -8.55
N LEU A 131 -6.14 -8.42 -7.95
CA LEU A 131 -7.09 -8.17 -6.86
C LEU A 131 -8.54 -8.40 -7.29
N ASP A 132 -8.98 -7.83 -8.43
CA ASP A 132 -10.34 -8.00 -8.93
C ASP A 132 -10.66 -9.49 -9.18
N THR A 133 -9.70 -10.28 -9.64
CA THR A 133 -9.85 -11.73 -9.86
C THR A 133 -9.91 -12.49 -8.54
N ALA A 134 -9.03 -12.18 -7.58
CA ALA A 134 -9.01 -12.84 -6.27
C ALA A 134 -10.30 -12.53 -5.47
N CYS A 135 -10.74 -11.26 -5.45
CA CYS A 135 -12.00 -10.88 -4.79
C CYS A 135 -13.21 -11.64 -5.37
N ARG A 136 -13.29 -11.78 -6.70
CA ARG A 136 -14.36 -12.56 -7.33
C ARG A 136 -14.31 -14.04 -6.97
N ARG A 137 -13.11 -14.65 -6.98
CA ARG A 137 -12.91 -16.05 -6.62
C ARG A 137 -13.34 -16.34 -5.19
N LEU A 138 -12.99 -15.45 -4.25
CA LEU A 138 -13.31 -15.57 -2.83
C LEU A 138 -14.71 -15.07 -2.46
N LYS A 139 -15.46 -14.51 -3.43
CA LYS A 139 -16.76 -13.86 -3.21
C LYS A 139 -16.68 -12.70 -2.20
N TYR A 140 -15.54 -12.02 -2.16
CA TYR A 140 -15.32 -10.86 -1.31
C TYR A 140 -15.76 -9.57 -2.01
N GLN A 141 -16.05 -8.55 -1.21
CA GLN A 141 -16.19 -7.19 -1.70
C GLN A 141 -14.91 -6.75 -2.40
N ARG A 142 -15.04 -5.82 -3.33
CA ARG A 142 -13.92 -5.36 -4.13
C ARG A 142 -12.96 -4.49 -3.32
N TYR A 143 -11.84 -5.04 -2.92
CA TYR A 143 -10.74 -4.29 -2.33
C TYR A 143 -9.91 -3.57 -3.40
N THR A 144 -9.32 -2.43 -3.03
CA THR A 144 -8.48 -1.60 -3.88
C THR A 144 -7.09 -1.43 -3.25
N HIS A 145 -6.12 -0.93 -4.00
CA HIS A 145 -4.82 -0.59 -3.44
C HIS A 145 -4.94 0.34 -2.21
N HIS A 146 -5.95 1.19 -2.16
CA HIS A 146 -6.18 2.10 -1.04
C HIS A 146 -6.66 1.38 0.21
N SER A 147 -7.40 0.28 0.05
CA SER A 147 -7.83 -0.58 1.16
C SER A 147 -6.64 -1.12 1.97
N PHE A 148 -5.55 -1.49 1.29
CA PHE A 148 -4.33 -2.01 1.97
C PHE A 148 -3.52 -0.91 2.66
N ARG A 149 -3.55 0.29 2.13
CA ARG A 149 -2.98 1.44 2.84
C ARG A 149 -3.79 1.77 4.10
N HIS A 150 -5.10 1.61 4.08
CA HIS A 150 -5.93 1.71 5.28
C HIS A 150 -5.65 0.56 6.26
N LEU A 151 -5.46 -0.66 5.76
CA LEU A 151 -5.08 -1.81 6.59
C LEU A 151 -3.79 -1.53 7.38
N PHE A 152 -2.76 -0.93 6.73
CA PHE A 152 -1.55 -0.50 7.42
C PHE A 152 -1.85 0.46 8.58
N ALA A 153 -2.68 1.49 8.33
CA ALA A 153 -3.04 2.47 9.36
C ALA A 153 -3.76 1.81 10.53
N THR A 154 -4.77 0.98 10.24
CA THR A 154 -5.53 0.25 11.26
C THR A 154 -4.61 -0.61 12.12
N GLN A 155 -3.77 -1.44 11.50
CA GLN A 155 -2.85 -2.32 12.21
C GLN A 155 -1.82 -1.55 13.05
N ALA A 156 -1.31 -0.41 12.56
CA ALA A 156 -0.37 0.41 13.31
C ALA A 156 -1.04 1.02 14.56
N ILE A 157 -2.26 1.55 14.41
CA ILE A 157 -3.03 2.14 15.53
C ILE A 157 -3.41 1.06 16.54
N GLU A 158 -3.91 -0.10 16.10
CA GLU A 158 -4.23 -1.25 16.96
C GLU A 158 -3.00 -1.78 17.71
N SER A 159 -1.81 -1.59 17.15
CA SER A 159 -0.53 -1.94 17.79
C SER A 159 -0.03 -0.85 18.76
N GLY A 160 -0.82 0.19 19.03
CA GLY A 160 -0.50 1.26 19.98
C GLY A 160 0.32 2.42 19.42
N VAL A 161 0.51 2.50 18.09
CA VAL A 161 1.19 3.66 17.49
C VAL A 161 0.23 4.83 17.43
N ASP A 162 0.66 5.99 17.91
CA ASP A 162 -0.16 7.20 17.92
C ASP A 162 -0.53 7.68 16.50
N ILE A 163 -1.71 8.29 16.37
CA ILE A 163 -2.25 8.72 15.08
C ILE A 163 -1.34 9.73 14.34
N PRO A 164 -0.74 10.75 15.01
CA PRO A 164 0.21 11.66 14.35
C PRO A 164 1.40 10.94 13.73
N THR A 165 1.98 9.96 14.43
CA THR A 165 3.09 9.14 13.91
C THR A 165 2.66 8.32 12.69
N VAL A 166 1.51 7.66 12.74
CA VAL A 166 0.97 6.91 11.57
C VAL A 166 0.71 7.87 10.40
N ALA A 167 0.15 9.05 10.66
CA ALA A 167 -0.07 10.09 9.64
C ALA A 167 1.23 10.52 8.96
N LYS A 168 2.30 10.71 9.75
CA LYS A 168 3.64 11.02 9.25
C LYS A 168 4.18 9.90 8.35
N TRP A 169 4.09 8.65 8.78
CA TRP A 169 4.51 7.49 7.96
C TRP A 169 3.71 7.37 6.66
N MET A 170 2.44 7.68 6.69
CA MET A 170 1.59 7.70 5.49
C MET A 170 1.79 8.95 4.62
N GLY A 171 2.48 9.98 5.10
CA GLY A 171 2.67 11.25 4.39
C GLY A 171 1.39 12.08 4.26
N HIS A 172 0.63 12.15 5.35
CA HIS A 172 -0.46 13.11 5.51
C HIS A 172 0.12 14.46 5.96
N VAL A 173 -0.38 15.56 5.39
CA VAL A 173 0.09 16.92 5.72
C VAL A 173 -0.79 17.61 6.75
N ASP A 174 -1.94 17.01 7.07
CA ASP A 174 -2.96 17.53 7.97
C ASP A 174 -2.75 17.13 9.44
N GLY A 175 -1.53 16.70 9.79
CA GLY A 175 -1.20 16.26 11.15
C GLY A 175 -1.97 15.04 11.66
N GLY A 176 -2.71 14.36 10.78
CA GLY A 176 -3.52 13.20 11.14
C GLY A 176 -5.01 13.49 11.33
N ALA A 177 -5.46 14.73 11.07
CA ALA A 177 -6.88 15.09 11.22
C ALA A 177 -7.81 14.16 10.43
N LEU A 178 -7.40 13.76 9.21
CA LEU A 178 -8.14 12.80 8.39
C LEU A 178 -8.14 11.39 9.00
N LEU A 179 -7.05 10.98 9.63
CA LEU A 179 -6.96 9.69 10.33
C LEU A 179 -7.79 9.71 11.62
N MET A 180 -7.73 10.79 12.39
CA MET A 180 -8.57 10.97 13.58
C MET A 180 -10.08 10.84 13.27
N LYS A 181 -10.53 11.47 12.19
CA LYS A 181 -11.92 11.34 11.71
C LYS A 181 -12.32 9.91 11.35
N THR A 182 -11.32 9.04 11.12
CA THR A 182 -11.54 7.68 10.60
C THR A 182 -11.40 6.62 11.68
N TYR A 183 -10.53 6.84 12.65
CA TYR A 183 -10.06 5.83 13.62
C TYR A 183 -10.10 6.35 15.07
N GLY A 184 -10.47 7.63 15.31
CA GLY A 184 -10.64 8.25 16.63
C GLY A 184 -12.03 8.11 17.22
#